data_24bdd0693843dc43ba4d1f1815f977f2
#
_entry.id   24bdd0693843dc43ba4d1f1815f977f2
#
_cell.length_a   1.000
_cell.length_b   1.000
_cell.length_c   1.000
_cell.angle_alpha   90.00
_cell.angle_beta   90.00
_cell.angle_gamma   90.00
#
_symmetry.space_group_name_H-M   'P 1'
#
loop_
_entity.id
_entity.type
_entity.pdbx_description
1 polymer ?
#
loop_
_entity_poly.entity_id
_entity_poly.type
_entity_poly.pdbx_seq_one_letter_code
_entity_poly.pdbx_strand_id
1 'polypeptide(L)'
;HILLTLELRFPHFVPRRVKTLWQKLKAWAEVHRKQYIMPVLAAITALVLVIAIGTSAHNKAATWKLMTGKTIGEVEHTLTEPRHAELYLPIWRLAFSIYANKLTANQVQKLIRAANQVQVDSCKFTSPEIVLIIGESYNRHHSQQYGYVKKTTPRQVKRERTGRLVKFTDVVSPWNLTSFVFKNLFSMHVVGQEGEWCDYPLFPELFRKAGYHVTFITNQFLPKAKEAVYDFSGGFFLNNPTLSKAQFDTRNDKLHTYDEELLADYERLKAEDGDHNLTIFHLVGQHVNYRQRTPRKNRRFTGDEYRELKPHLSDHERTVLA
;
A
#
# COMPACT_ATOMS: atom_id res chain seq x y z
N HIS A 1 24.60 -37.71 -15.06
CA HIS A 1 25.58 -37.03 -14.21
C HIS A 1 25.21 -37.07 -12.72
N ILE A 2 23.94 -36.90 -12.32
CA ILE A 2 23.52 -36.92 -10.90
C ILE A 2 23.78 -38.28 -10.23
N LEU A 3 23.58 -39.39 -10.93
CA LEU A 3 23.85 -40.75 -10.41
C LEU A 3 25.34 -41.06 -10.26
N LEU A 4 26.22 -40.41 -11.06
CA LEU A 4 27.67 -40.54 -10.99
C LEU A 4 28.30 -39.72 -9.86
N THR A 5 27.68 -38.61 -9.44
CA THR A 5 28.20 -37.73 -8.39
C THR A 5 27.87 -38.19 -6.97
N LEU A 6 26.89 -39.04 -6.79
CA LEU A 6 26.56 -39.63 -5.47
C LEU A 6 27.61 -40.65 -4.97
N GLU A 7 28.39 -41.27 -5.87
CA GLU A 7 29.49 -42.20 -5.51
C GLU A 7 30.69 -41.52 -4.84
N LEU A 8 30.91 -40.22 -5.07
CA LEU A 8 32.15 -39.55 -4.66
C LEU A 8 32.14 -38.98 -3.23
N ARG A 9 30.99 -38.91 -2.57
CA ARG A 9 30.91 -38.21 -1.27
C ARG A 9 30.88 -39.11 -0.02
N PHE A 10 30.54 -40.42 -0.09
CA PHE A 10 30.43 -41.27 1.10
C PHE A 10 30.98 -42.71 0.89
N PRO A 11 32.29 -42.93 0.61
CA PRO A 11 32.81 -44.24 0.30
C PRO A 11 32.87 -45.18 1.52
N HIS A 12 32.78 -44.70 2.75
CA HIS A 12 33.07 -45.53 3.95
C HIS A 12 31.82 -46.06 4.68
N PHE A 13 30.63 -45.59 4.35
CA PHE A 13 29.40 -45.96 5.08
C PHE A 13 28.47 -46.94 4.36
N VAL A 14 28.79 -47.41 3.16
CA VAL A 14 27.89 -48.25 2.37
C VAL A 14 28.28 -49.73 2.54
N PRO A 15 27.37 -50.60 3.06
CA PRO A 15 27.61 -52.03 3.19
C PRO A 15 28.02 -52.66 1.86
N ARG A 16 28.92 -53.67 1.91
CA ARG A 16 29.40 -54.35 0.70
C ARG A 16 28.27 -54.87 -0.22
N ARG A 17 27.18 -55.37 0.33
CA ARG A 17 26.01 -55.84 -0.44
C ARG A 17 25.36 -54.68 -1.26
N VAL A 18 25.32 -53.46 -0.73
CA VAL A 18 24.76 -52.30 -1.41
C VAL A 18 25.69 -51.83 -2.53
N LYS A 19 27.01 -51.92 -2.32
CA LYS A 19 28.00 -51.63 -3.39
C LYS A 19 27.86 -52.58 -4.56
N THR A 20 27.69 -53.87 -4.28
CA THR A 20 27.52 -54.91 -5.35
C THR A 20 26.20 -54.74 -6.09
N LEU A 21 25.13 -54.42 -5.38
CA LEU A 21 23.83 -54.11 -6.00
C LEU A 21 23.92 -52.88 -6.89
N TRP A 22 24.60 -51.84 -6.42
CA TRP A 22 24.81 -50.59 -7.15
C TRP A 22 25.63 -50.80 -8.42
N GLN A 23 26.70 -51.60 -8.35
CA GLN A 23 27.51 -51.93 -9.52
C GLN A 23 26.71 -52.73 -10.57
N LYS A 24 25.88 -53.71 -10.14
CA LYS A 24 24.97 -54.43 -11.03
C LYS A 24 23.93 -53.52 -11.68
N LEU A 25 23.33 -52.61 -10.90
CA LEU A 25 22.40 -51.62 -11.40
C LEU A 25 23.05 -50.64 -12.42
N LYS A 26 24.28 -50.26 -12.14
CA LYS A 26 25.04 -49.36 -13.04
C LYS A 26 25.37 -50.06 -14.36
N ALA A 27 25.86 -51.31 -14.31
CA ALA A 27 26.13 -52.08 -15.50
C ALA A 27 24.86 -52.34 -16.32
N TRP A 28 23.76 -52.70 -15.67
CA TRP A 28 22.47 -52.87 -16.33
C TRP A 28 21.98 -51.54 -16.94
N ALA A 29 22.12 -50.45 -16.21
CA ALA A 29 21.74 -49.10 -16.68
C ALA A 29 22.55 -48.67 -17.89
N GLU A 30 23.86 -48.95 -17.96
CA GLU A 30 24.70 -48.65 -19.13
C GLU A 30 24.29 -49.42 -20.38
N VAL A 31 23.95 -50.73 -20.21
CA VAL A 31 23.50 -51.56 -21.34
C VAL A 31 22.10 -51.12 -21.84
N HIS A 32 21.19 -50.80 -20.94
CA HIS A 32 19.80 -50.47 -21.30
C HIS A 32 19.54 -48.98 -21.43
N ARG A 33 20.56 -48.12 -21.30
CA ARG A 33 20.45 -46.68 -21.25
C ARG A 33 19.71 -46.10 -22.44
N LYS A 34 20.08 -46.48 -23.66
CA LYS A 34 19.45 -45.93 -24.86
C LYS A 34 18.07 -46.53 -25.13
N GLN A 35 17.88 -47.79 -24.83
CA GLN A 35 16.67 -48.56 -25.21
C GLN A 35 15.49 -48.33 -24.27
N TYR A 36 15.74 -48.21 -22.96
CA TYR A 36 14.67 -48.14 -21.96
C TYR A 36 14.79 -46.91 -21.05
N ILE A 37 15.97 -46.62 -20.51
CA ILE A 37 16.16 -45.60 -19.49
C ILE A 37 15.95 -44.22 -20.06
N MET A 38 16.56 -43.92 -21.21
CA MET A 38 16.42 -42.57 -21.81
C MET A 38 14.99 -42.26 -22.28
N PRO A 39 14.26 -43.16 -22.96
CA PRO A 39 12.87 -42.93 -23.30
C PRO A 39 11.95 -42.76 -22.09
N VAL A 40 12.16 -43.55 -21.02
CA VAL A 40 11.39 -43.43 -19.78
C VAL A 40 11.67 -42.09 -19.09
N LEU A 41 12.94 -41.70 -18.98
CA LEU A 41 13.30 -40.40 -18.41
C LEU A 41 12.73 -39.22 -19.26
N ALA A 42 12.78 -39.36 -20.57
CA ALA A 42 12.19 -38.34 -21.46
C ALA A 42 10.68 -38.27 -21.27
N ALA A 43 9.98 -39.42 -21.15
CA ALA A 43 8.53 -39.43 -20.92
C ALA A 43 8.17 -38.85 -19.53
N ILE A 44 8.91 -39.19 -18.48
CA ILE A 44 8.74 -38.60 -17.15
C ILE A 44 8.98 -37.09 -17.19
N THR A 45 10.05 -36.66 -17.84
CA THR A 45 10.36 -35.22 -17.97
C THR A 45 9.27 -34.49 -18.75
N ALA A 46 8.80 -35.06 -19.85
CA ALA A 46 7.69 -34.51 -20.61
C ALA A 46 6.41 -34.40 -19.79
N LEU A 47 6.08 -35.45 -19.03
CA LEU A 47 4.92 -35.45 -18.12
C LEU A 47 5.03 -34.36 -17.05
N VAL A 48 6.20 -34.26 -16.39
CA VAL A 48 6.47 -33.21 -15.39
C VAL A 48 6.35 -31.82 -16.01
N LEU A 49 6.85 -31.62 -17.23
CA LEU A 49 6.73 -30.35 -17.95
C LEU A 49 5.26 -30.02 -18.26
N VAL A 50 4.47 -30.99 -18.72
CA VAL A 50 3.04 -30.80 -19.00
C VAL A 50 2.29 -30.41 -17.71
N ILE A 51 2.54 -31.12 -16.60
CA ILE A 51 1.96 -30.81 -15.30
C ILE A 51 2.40 -29.40 -14.84
N ALA A 52 3.68 -29.09 -14.94
CA ALA A 52 4.21 -27.79 -14.54
C ALA A 52 3.63 -26.62 -15.39
N ILE A 53 3.44 -26.85 -16.71
CA ILE A 53 2.79 -25.88 -17.58
C ILE A 53 1.33 -25.69 -17.18
N GLY A 54 0.60 -26.79 -16.96
CA GLY A 54 -0.81 -26.75 -16.56
C GLY A 54 -1.02 -26.04 -15.23
N THR A 55 -0.28 -26.44 -14.19
CA THR A 55 -0.38 -25.87 -12.84
C THR A 55 0.05 -24.40 -12.78
N SER A 56 0.99 -23.97 -13.63
CA SER A 56 1.48 -22.59 -13.69
C SER A 56 0.72 -21.69 -14.69
N ALA A 57 -0.21 -22.24 -15.45
CA ALA A 57 -0.91 -21.51 -16.54
C ALA A 57 -1.61 -20.25 -16.02
N HIS A 58 -2.30 -20.39 -14.88
CA HIS A 58 -2.97 -19.25 -14.24
C HIS A 58 -1.99 -18.12 -13.87
N ASN A 59 -0.88 -18.47 -13.19
CA ASN A 59 0.13 -17.48 -12.81
C ASN A 59 0.80 -16.84 -14.03
N LYS A 60 1.01 -17.58 -15.12
CA LYS A 60 1.54 -17.02 -16.37
C LYS A 60 0.57 -16.02 -17.00
N ALA A 61 -0.72 -16.34 -17.04
CA ALA A 61 -1.75 -15.43 -17.54
C ALA A 61 -1.85 -14.16 -16.69
N ALA A 62 -1.84 -14.30 -15.36
CA ALA A 62 -1.84 -13.18 -14.43
C ALA A 62 -0.57 -12.32 -14.55
N THR A 63 0.62 -12.96 -14.72
CA THR A 63 1.88 -12.26 -14.97
C THR A 63 1.83 -11.48 -16.30
N TRP A 64 1.28 -12.08 -17.34
CA TRP A 64 1.09 -11.39 -18.62
C TRP A 64 0.19 -10.17 -18.48
N LYS A 65 -0.97 -10.30 -17.81
CA LYS A 65 -1.87 -9.19 -17.52
C LYS A 65 -1.15 -8.08 -16.75
N LEU A 66 -0.36 -8.44 -15.73
CA LEU A 66 0.41 -7.49 -14.94
C LEU A 66 1.44 -6.72 -15.77
N MET A 67 2.12 -7.42 -16.71
CA MET A 67 3.19 -6.84 -17.54
C MET A 67 2.68 -6.07 -18.77
N THR A 68 1.39 -6.15 -19.08
CA THR A 68 0.77 -5.46 -20.22
C THR A 68 -0.20 -4.36 -19.81
N GLY A 69 -0.38 -4.09 -18.51
CA GLY A 69 -1.18 -2.98 -18.02
C GLY A 69 -0.66 -1.65 -18.55
N LYS A 70 -1.52 -0.82 -19.12
CA LYS A 70 -1.13 0.44 -19.79
C LYS A 70 -0.88 1.57 -18.80
N THR A 71 -1.52 1.51 -17.66
CA THR A 71 -1.43 2.52 -16.60
C THR A 71 -0.99 1.88 -15.29
N ILE A 72 -0.41 2.68 -14.39
CA ILE A 72 -0.08 2.18 -13.04
C ILE A 72 -1.35 1.79 -12.28
N GLY A 73 -2.47 2.43 -12.53
CA GLY A 73 -3.76 2.08 -11.92
C GLY A 73 -4.23 0.67 -12.30
N GLU A 74 -4.09 0.27 -13.56
CA GLU A 74 -4.38 -1.10 -14.01
C GLU A 74 -3.44 -2.12 -13.36
N VAL A 75 -2.15 -1.78 -13.24
CA VAL A 75 -1.15 -2.61 -12.56
C VAL A 75 -1.50 -2.80 -11.09
N GLU A 76 -1.79 -1.69 -10.38
CA GLU A 76 -2.19 -1.71 -8.97
C GLU A 76 -3.48 -2.50 -8.77
N HIS A 77 -4.48 -2.30 -9.62
CA HIS A 77 -5.73 -3.06 -9.59
C HIS A 77 -5.46 -4.56 -9.75
N THR A 78 -4.65 -4.95 -10.73
CA THR A 78 -4.26 -6.35 -10.95
C THR A 78 -3.54 -6.94 -9.74
N LEU A 79 -2.71 -6.17 -9.03
CA LEU A 79 -2.03 -6.61 -7.81
C LEU A 79 -2.99 -6.78 -6.61
N THR A 80 -4.14 -6.13 -6.61
CA THR A 80 -5.15 -6.25 -5.55
C THR A 80 -6.15 -7.38 -5.78
N GLU A 81 -6.16 -7.99 -6.96
CA GLU A 81 -7.03 -9.14 -7.25
C GLU A 81 -6.65 -10.35 -6.38
N PRO A 82 -7.62 -11.16 -5.89
CA PRO A 82 -7.35 -12.33 -5.05
C PRO A 82 -6.43 -13.37 -5.70
N ARG A 83 -6.38 -13.39 -7.02
CA ARG A 83 -5.54 -14.27 -7.84
C ARG A 83 -4.51 -13.47 -8.63
N HIS A 84 -3.81 -12.55 -7.95
CA HIS A 84 -2.75 -11.77 -8.58
C HIS A 84 -1.54 -12.63 -8.98
N ALA A 85 -0.70 -12.08 -9.85
CA ALA A 85 0.51 -12.75 -10.30
C ALA A 85 1.55 -12.85 -9.18
N GLU A 86 2.13 -14.02 -9.02
CA GLU A 86 3.27 -14.24 -8.15
C GLU A 86 4.57 -14.26 -8.98
N LEU A 87 5.40 -13.25 -8.77
CA LEU A 87 6.66 -13.09 -9.51
C LEU A 87 7.79 -13.86 -8.79
N TYR A 88 7.83 -15.18 -8.96
CA TYR A 88 8.81 -16.04 -8.29
C TYR A 88 10.25 -15.82 -8.79
N LEU A 89 10.44 -15.56 -10.08
CA LEU A 89 11.76 -15.43 -10.67
C LEU A 89 12.30 -14.00 -10.53
N PRO A 90 13.55 -13.82 -10.10
CA PRO A 90 14.16 -12.49 -9.97
C PRO A 90 14.13 -11.66 -11.26
N ILE A 91 14.27 -12.33 -12.41
CA ILE A 91 14.22 -11.67 -13.73
C ILE A 91 12.86 -11.02 -14.00
N TRP A 92 11.76 -11.69 -13.61
CA TRP A 92 10.41 -11.14 -13.75
C TRP A 92 10.16 -9.98 -12.80
N ARG A 93 10.69 -10.06 -11.57
CA ARG A 93 10.64 -8.94 -10.60
C ARG A 93 11.38 -7.72 -11.12
N LEU A 94 12.57 -7.93 -11.68
CA LEU A 94 13.36 -6.84 -12.28
C LEU A 94 12.62 -6.22 -13.47
N ALA A 95 12.14 -7.04 -14.40
CA ALA A 95 11.39 -6.57 -15.56
C ALA A 95 10.13 -5.80 -15.15
N PHE A 96 9.37 -6.33 -14.18
CA PHE A 96 8.21 -5.65 -13.62
C PHE A 96 8.58 -4.32 -12.96
N SER A 97 9.67 -4.30 -12.17
CA SER A 97 10.12 -3.07 -11.51
C SER A 97 10.47 -1.98 -12.53
N ILE A 98 11.20 -2.33 -13.60
CA ILE A 98 11.52 -1.38 -14.66
C ILE A 98 10.26 -0.86 -15.36
N TYR A 99 9.33 -1.75 -15.66
CA TYR A 99 8.08 -1.40 -16.31
C TYR A 99 7.20 -0.48 -15.45
N ALA A 100 6.98 -0.85 -14.19
CA ALA A 100 6.21 -0.06 -13.25
C ALA A 100 6.85 1.32 -12.97
N ASN A 101 8.20 1.39 -12.92
CA ASN A 101 8.93 2.67 -12.83
C ASN A 101 8.61 3.58 -14.01
N LYS A 102 8.59 3.05 -15.22
CA LYS A 102 8.24 3.83 -16.41
C LYS A 102 6.81 4.38 -16.33
N LEU A 103 5.86 3.56 -15.91
CA LEU A 103 4.46 4.00 -15.76
C LEU A 103 4.32 5.10 -14.70
N THR A 104 4.99 4.94 -13.54
CA THR A 104 4.99 5.95 -12.48
C THR A 104 5.66 7.25 -12.95
N ALA A 105 6.78 7.16 -13.64
CA ALA A 105 7.46 8.33 -14.20
C ALA A 105 6.55 9.09 -15.20
N ASN A 106 5.78 8.39 -16.00
CA ASN A 106 4.81 9.01 -16.91
C ASN A 106 3.73 9.77 -16.13
N GLN A 107 3.21 9.22 -15.02
CA GLN A 107 2.24 9.93 -14.18
C GLN A 107 2.84 11.20 -13.54
N VAL A 108 4.08 11.11 -13.03
CA VAL A 108 4.80 12.27 -12.50
C VAL A 108 4.91 13.37 -13.57
N GLN A 109 5.27 13.01 -14.82
CA GLN A 109 5.36 13.99 -15.90
C GLN A 109 4.01 14.61 -16.27
N LYS A 110 2.91 13.85 -16.22
CA LYS A 110 1.56 14.36 -16.42
C LYS A 110 1.21 15.38 -15.33
N LEU A 111 1.42 15.02 -14.06
CA LEU A 111 1.17 15.90 -12.91
C LEU A 111 2.00 17.19 -12.98
N ILE A 112 3.28 17.11 -13.33
CA ILE A 112 4.13 18.31 -13.49
C ILE A 112 3.57 19.21 -14.60
N ARG A 113 3.12 18.64 -15.71
CA ARG A 113 2.48 19.43 -16.78
C ARG A 113 1.19 20.09 -16.30
N ALA A 114 0.32 19.34 -15.63
CA ALA A 114 -0.92 19.87 -15.07
C ALA A 114 -0.66 20.99 -14.06
N ALA A 115 0.31 20.82 -13.16
CA ALA A 115 0.75 21.85 -12.21
C ALA A 115 1.24 23.12 -12.90
N ASN A 116 1.98 22.99 -13.99
CA ASN A 116 2.50 24.15 -14.73
C ASN A 116 1.42 24.89 -15.55
N GLN A 117 0.40 24.16 -16.02
CA GLN A 117 -0.64 24.72 -16.86
C GLN A 117 -1.77 25.39 -16.07
N VAL A 118 -2.00 24.96 -14.83
CA VAL A 118 -3.09 25.52 -14.02
C VAL A 118 -2.81 26.99 -13.66
N GLN A 119 -3.83 27.82 -13.81
CA GLN A 119 -3.84 29.22 -13.39
C GLN A 119 -4.99 29.44 -12.43
N VAL A 120 -4.83 30.40 -11.52
CA VAL A 120 -5.86 30.82 -10.59
C VAL A 120 -6.08 32.32 -10.85
N ASP A 121 -7.25 32.67 -11.39
CA ASP A 121 -7.54 34.03 -11.79
C ASP A 121 -7.77 34.98 -10.60
N SER A 122 -8.43 34.47 -9.55
CA SER A 122 -8.69 35.23 -8.33
C SER A 122 -9.03 34.31 -7.15
N CYS A 123 -8.80 34.82 -5.94
CA CYS A 123 -9.23 34.19 -4.69
C CYS A 123 -9.89 35.24 -3.78
N LYS A 124 -11.05 34.89 -3.18
CA LYS A 124 -11.76 35.80 -2.26
C LYS A 124 -11.26 35.69 -0.82
N PHE A 125 -10.42 34.74 -0.48
CA PHE A 125 -9.88 34.49 0.85
C PHE A 125 -10.93 34.52 1.98
N THR A 126 -12.13 33.96 1.73
CA THR A 126 -13.23 33.93 2.70
C THR A 126 -12.93 33.14 3.96
N SER A 127 -11.96 32.22 3.89
CA SER A 127 -11.47 31.43 5.02
C SER A 127 -9.96 31.58 5.09
N PRO A 128 -9.42 32.47 5.93
CA PRO A 128 -7.98 32.68 6.02
C PRO A 128 -7.24 31.47 6.61
N GLU A 129 -7.90 30.76 7.51
CA GLU A 129 -7.35 29.54 8.14
C GLU A 129 -8.18 28.33 7.77
N ILE A 130 -7.57 27.37 7.09
CA ILE A 130 -8.18 26.11 6.71
C ILE A 130 -7.34 24.97 7.25
N VAL A 131 -7.97 24.06 8.00
CA VAL A 131 -7.32 22.86 8.50
C VAL A 131 -8.04 21.63 7.94
N LEU A 132 -7.31 20.84 7.15
CA LEU A 132 -7.77 19.55 6.62
C LEU A 132 -7.11 18.42 7.41
N ILE A 133 -7.91 17.57 8.04
CA ILE A 133 -7.42 16.40 8.76
C ILE A 133 -7.81 15.14 7.99
N ILE A 134 -6.83 14.44 7.45
CA ILE A 134 -6.99 13.18 6.74
C ILE A 134 -6.68 12.05 7.72
N GLY A 135 -7.74 11.35 8.16
CA GLY A 135 -7.62 10.15 8.99
C GLY A 135 -7.24 8.93 8.17
N GLU A 136 -6.91 7.84 8.86
CA GLU A 136 -6.61 6.54 8.27
C GLU A 136 -7.48 5.46 8.90
N SER A 137 -8.01 4.54 8.09
CA SER A 137 -8.78 3.36 8.51
C SER A 137 -9.97 3.68 9.43
N TYR A 138 -10.56 4.87 9.32
CA TYR A 138 -11.74 5.25 10.12
C TYR A 138 -12.97 4.47 9.67
N ASN A 139 -13.62 3.81 10.63
CA ASN A 139 -14.86 3.08 10.41
C ASN A 139 -16.02 3.75 11.14
N ARG A 140 -16.99 4.31 10.40
CA ARG A 140 -18.17 4.96 10.98
C ARG A 140 -19.00 4.06 11.87
N HIS A 141 -19.00 2.74 11.62
CA HIS A 141 -19.76 1.78 12.44
C HIS A 141 -19.16 1.59 13.85
N HIS A 142 -17.94 2.05 14.10
CA HIS A 142 -17.32 2.10 15.42
C HIS A 142 -17.30 3.51 16.01
N SER A 143 -18.02 4.45 15.42
CA SER A 143 -18.12 5.83 15.89
C SER A 143 -19.45 6.11 16.58
N GLN A 144 -19.39 6.60 17.83
CA GLN A 144 -20.57 7.01 18.59
C GLN A 144 -21.41 8.06 17.83
N GLN A 145 -20.76 8.95 17.11
CA GLN A 145 -21.41 10.00 16.32
C GLN A 145 -22.35 9.41 15.25
N TYR A 146 -22.06 8.20 14.77
CA TYR A 146 -22.85 7.48 13.79
C TYR A 146 -23.70 6.34 14.39
N GLY A 147 -23.92 6.38 15.72
CA GLY A 147 -24.83 5.44 16.40
C GLY A 147 -24.14 4.22 17.04
N TYR A 148 -22.81 4.17 17.08
CA TYR A 148 -22.15 3.09 17.81
C TYR A 148 -22.43 3.18 19.31
N VAL A 149 -22.68 2.02 19.93
CA VAL A 149 -23.12 1.94 21.34
C VAL A 149 -22.08 2.40 22.35
N LYS A 150 -20.80 2.31 22.02
CA LYS A 150 -19.71 2.76 22.90
C LYS A 150 -19.35 4.23 22.66
N LYS A 151 -18.92 4.92 23.72
CA LYS A 151 -18.55 6.35 23.67
C LYS A 151 -17.16 6.56 23.04
N THR A 152 -17.01 6.16 21.77
CA THR A 152 -15.73 6.25 21.03
C THR A 152 -15.40 7.67 20.55
N THR A 153 -16.41 8.49 20.26
CA THR A 153 -16.24 9.86 19.74
C THR A 153 -17.03 10.92 20.53
N PRO A 154 -16.89 10.98 21.88
CA PRO A 154 -17.73 11.84 22.73
C PRO A 154 -17.52 13.34 22.48
N ARG A 155 -16.30 13.75 22.09
CA ARG A 155 -15.98 15.15 21.78
C ARG A 155 -16.65 15.59 20.48
N GLN A 156 -16.70 14.74 19.47
CA GLN A 156 -17.38 15.00 18.20
C GLN A 156 -18.89 15.15 18.43
N VAL A 157 -19.49 14.22 19.18
CA VAL A 157 -20.92 14.29 19.58
C VAL A 157 -21.22 15.60 20.31
N LYS A 158 -20.36 16.03 21.25
CA LYS A 158 -20.55 17.30 21.95
C LYS A 158 -20.50 18.49 20.99
N ARG A 159 -19.52 18.52 20.05
CA ARG A 159 -19.40 19.61 19.06
C ARG A 159 -20.60 19.64 18.11
N GLU A 160 -21.08 18.49 17.66
CA GLU A 160 -22.28 18.39 16.82
C GLU A 160 -23.51 18.97 17.55
N ARG A 161 -23.76 18.56 18.80
CA ARG A 161 -24.86 19.07 19.62
C ARG A 161 -24.84 20.59 19.86
N THR A 162 -23.64 21.17 19.85
CA THR A 162 -23.46 22.63 20.03
C THR A 162 -23.39 23.40 18.70
N GLY A 163 -23.72 22.77 17.57
CA GLY A 163 -23.69 23.39 16.24
C GLY A 163 -22.30 23.72 15.69
N ARG A 164 -21.23 23.22 16.36
CA ARG A 164 -19.84 23.47 15.98
C ARG A 164 -19.23 22.38 15.12
N LEU A 165 -20.02 21.41 14.69
CA LEU A 165 -19.60 20.33 13.80
C LEU A 165 -20.79 19.91 12.95
N VAL A 166 -20.58 19.89 11.65
CA VAL A 166 -21.51 19.34 10.65
C VAL A 166 -21.08 17.90 10.34
N LYS A 167 -22.03 16.98 10.48
CA LYS A 167 -21.82 15.58 10.15
C LYS A 167 -22.39 15.24 8.79
N PHE A 168 -21.58 14.62 7.95
CA PHE A 168 -22.04 14.06 6.69
C PHE A 168 -22.39 12.59 6.87
N THR A 169 -23.56 12.18 6.40
CA THR A 169 -24.10 10.82 6.58
C THR A 169 -23.97 9.94 5.34
N ASP A 170 -23.84 10.58 4.18
CA ASP A 170 -23.75 9.91 2.87
C ASP A 170 -22.41 10.22 2.22
N VAL A 171 -21.35 9.68 2.80
CA VAL A 171 -19.99 9.79 2.28
C VAL A 171 -19.41 8.40 2.13
N VAL A 172 -18.90 8.10 0.94
CA VAL A 172 -18.28 6.82 0.59
C VAL A 172 -16.85 7.07 0.14
N SER A 173 -15.91 6.32 0.69
CA SER A 173 -14.53 6.32 0.19
C SER A 173 -14.50 5.71 -1.21
N PRO A 174 -13.80 6.30 -2.19
CA PRO A 174 -13.71 5.75 -3.53
C PRO A 174 -12.99 4.40 -3.58
N TRP A 175 -12.12 4.14 -2.58
CA TRP A 175 -11.31 2.92 -2.49
C TRP A 175 -11.05 2.52 -1.03
N ASN A 176 -10.57 1.30 -0.84
CA ASN A 176 -10.17 0.75 0.46
C ASN A 176 -8.65 0.75 0.70
N LEU A 177 -7.87 1.33 -0.20
CA LEU A 177 -6.42 1.45 -0.10
C LEU A 177 -6.00 2.91 -0.12
N THR A 178 -5.11 3.30 0.78
CA THR A 178 -4.65 4.68 0.96
C THR A 178 -4.12 5.30 -0.32
N SER A 179 -3.33 4.56 -1.11
CA SER A 179 -2.78 5.03 -2.40
C SER A 179 -3.85 5.49 -3.38
N PHE A 180 -4.93 4.71 -3.52
CA PHE A 180 -6.03 5.03 -4.43
C PHE A 180 -6.91 6.16 -3.88
N VAL A 181 -7.12 6.18 -2.56
CA VAL A 181 -7.87 7.28 -1.91
C VAL A 181 -7.14 8.60 -2.10
N PHE A 182 -5.82 8.63 -1.88
CA PHE A 182 -5.02 9.86 -2.03
C PHE A 182 -5.02 10.41 -3.46
N LYS A 183 -4.92 9.56 -4.47
CA LYS A 183 -5.02 9.97 -5.87
C LYS A 183 -6.35 10.68 -6.16
N ASN A 184 -7.45 10.13 -5.65
CA ASN A 184 -8.77 10.73 -5.82
C ASN A 184 -9.01 11.95 -4.92
N LEU A 185 -8.42 11.98 -3.72
CA LEU A 185 -8.60 13.08 -2.77
C LEU A 185 -7.79 14.32 -3.17
N PHE A 186 -6.58 14.11 -3.68
CA PHE A 186 -5.69 15.22 -4.03
C PHE A 186 -5.91 15.75 -5.44
N SER A 187 -6.30 14.89 -6.39
CA SER A 187 -6.54 15.31 -7.76
C SER A 187 -7.85 16.10 -7.89
N MET A 188 -7.84 17.10 -8.75
CA MET A 188 -9.05 17.80 -9.19
C MET A 188 -9.88 17.02 -10.20
N HIS A 189 -9.44 15.82 -10.59
CA HIS A 189 -10.22 14.90 -11.40
C HIS A 189 -11.46 14.40 -10.65
N VAL A 190 -12.61 14.50 -11.27
CA VAL A 190 -13.86 13.95 -10.74
C VAL A 190 -14.16 12.61 -11.42
N VAL A 191 -14.57 11.62 -10.64
CA VAL A 191 -14.94 10.30 -11.16
C VAL A 191 -16.00 10.45 -12.25
N GLY A 192 -15.73 9.88 -13.44
CA GLY A 192 -16.58 10.00 -14.63
C GLY A 192 -16.15 11.08 -15.63
N GLN A 193 -15.19 11.94 -15.30
CA GLN A 193 -14.55 12.82 -16.28
C GLN A 193 -13.60 12.04 -17.18
N GLU A 194 -13.34 12.60 -18.36
CA GLU A 194 -12.35 12.09 -19.32
C GLU A 194 -10.93 12.23 -18.75
N GLY A 195 -10.07 11.25 -19.06
CA GLY A 195 -8.68 11.25 -18.63
C GLY A 195 -8.46 10.49 -17.32
N GLU A 196 -7.26 10.65 -16.78
CA GLU A 196 -6.81 10.02 -15.55
C GLU A 196 -6.63 11.08 -14.44
N TRP A 197 -6.62 10.66 -13.20
CA TRP A 197 -6.36 11.53 -12.05
C TRP A 197 -5.09 12.39 -12.20
N CYS A 198 -4.06 11.87 -12.86
CA CYS A 198 -2.78 12.57 -13.07
C CYS A 198 -2.76 13.53 -14.27
N ASP A 199 -3.83 13.58 -15.04
CA ASP A 199 -4.00 14.59 -16.09
C ASP A 199 -4.51 15.95 -15.53
N TYR A 200 -4.87 15.98 -14.24
CA TYR A 200 -5.43 17.14 -13.54
C TYR A 200 -4.49 17.63 -12.46
N PRO A 201 -4.53 18.93 -12.10
CA PRO A 201 -3.73 19.46 -11.01
C PRO A 201 -4.16 18.89 -9.66
N LEU A 202 -3.26 18.99 -8.68
CA LEU A 202 -3.56 18.60 -7.30
C LEU A 202 -4.09 19.81 -6.52
N PHE A 203 -5.09 19.61 -5.63
CA PHE A 203 -5.73 20.73 -4.95
C PHE A 203 -4.76 21.60 -4.13
N PRO A 204 -3.70 21.09 -3.48
CA PRO A 204 -2.77 21.95 -2.74
C PRO A 204 -2.04 22.95 -3.65
N GLU A 205 -1.76 22.55 -4.91
CA GLU A 205 -1.16 23.43 -5.92
C GLU A 205 -2.04 24.65 -6.22
N LEU A 206 -3.37 24.43 -6.29
CA LEU A 206 -4.32 25.52 -6.51
C LEU A 206 -4.33 26.49 -5.33
N PHE A 207 -4.32 25.98 -4.09
CA PHE A 207 -4.26 26.80 -2.89
C PHE A 207 -3.00 27.66 -2.86
N ARG A 208 -1.83 27.06 -3.16
CA ARG A 208 -0.57 27.81 -3.25
C ARG A 208 -0.63 28.90 -4.32
N LYS A 209 -1.12 28.57 -5.51
CA LYS A 209 -1.27 29.55 -6.60
C LYS A 209 -2.30 30.62 -6.30
N ALA A 210 -3.28 30.33 -5.45
CA ALA A 210 -4.25 31.28 -4.95
C ALA A 210 -3.69 32.20 -3.86
N GLY A 211 -2.48 31.95 -3.34
CA GLY A 211 -1.82 32.77 -2.32
C GLY A 211 -1.93 32.24 -0.90
N TYR A 212 -2.38 30.99 -0.69
CA TYR A 212 -2.30 30.34 0.61
C TYR A 212 -0.89 29.79 0.85
N HIS A 213 -0.40 29.92 2.08
CA HIS A 213 0.71 29.13 2.57
C HIS A 213 0.20 27.72 2.89
N VAL A 214 0.78 26.69 2.27
CA VAL A 214 0.33 25.30 2.40
C VAL A 214 1.32 24.49 3.21
N THR A 215 0.88 24.04 4.39
CA THR A 215 1.66 23.20 5.32
C THR A 215 1.12 21.78 5.30
N PHE A 216 1.98 20.78 5.04
CA PHE A 216 1.62 19.36 5.07
C PHE A 216 2.36 18.64 6.19
N ILE A 217 1.63 18.20 7.21
CA ILE A 217 2.13 17.51 8.39
C ILE A 217 1.64 16.06 8.34
N THR A 218 2.55 15.12 8.16
CA THR A 218 2.21 13.71 7.95
C THR A 218 2.90 12.79 8.95
N ASN A 219 2.20 11.74 9.35
CA ASN A 219 2.77 10.65 10.14
C ASN A 219 3.01 9.37 9.31
N GLN A 220 2.93 9.45 7.98
CA GLN A 220 3.10 8.31 7.08
C GLN A 220 4.09 8.57 5.94
N PHE A 221 3.99 9.69 5.24
CA PHE A 221 4.76 9.95 4.00
C PHE A 221 5.74 11.11 4.17
N LEU A 222 7.02 10.79 4.37
CA LEU A 222 8.08 11.80 4.44
C LEU A 222 8.93 11.85 3.17
N PRO A 223 9.42 13.06 2.76
CA PRO A 223 10.22 13.25 1.55
C PRO A 223 11.56 12.51 1.54
N LYS A 224 12.12 12.19 2.71
CA LYS A 224 13.46 11.62 2.90
C LYS A 224 13.44 10.14 3.27
N ALA A 225 12.33 9.44 3.11
CA ALA A 225 12.29 8.01 3.38
C ALA A 225 13.28 7.29 2.46
N LYS A 226 14.30 6.66 3.04
CA LYS A 226 15.38 5.94 2.32
C LYS A 226 14.91 4.75 1.49
N GLU A 227 13.64 4.37 1.62
CA GLU A 227 13.07 3.15 1.06
C GLU A 227 12.26 3.36 -0.22
N ALA A 228 12.14 4.57 -0.72
CA ALA A 228 11.26 4.89 -1.83
C ALA A 228 11.87 4.61 -3.20
N VAL A 229 12.09 3.35 -3.55
CA VAL A 229 12.27 3.00 -4.96
C VAL A 229 10.93 2.79 -5.64
N TYR A 230 9.92 2.31 -4.91
CA TYR A 230 8.53 2.16 -5.35
C TYR A 230 7.60 2.27 -4.17
N ASP A 231 6.97 3.39 -4.04
CA ASP A 231 5.89 3.55 -3.10
C ASP A 231 4.55 3.35 -3.82
N PHE A 232 4.14 2.10 -3.98
CA PHE A 232 2.77 1.76 -4.37
C PHE A 232 1.74 2.25 -3.35
N SER A 233 2.18 2.73 -2.18
CA SER A 233 1.31 3.28 -1.14
C SER A 233 0.72 4.65 -1.49
N GLY A 234 1.08 5.24 -2.64
CA GLY A 234 0.56 6.52 -3.11
C GLY A 234 1.32 7.75 -2.66
N GLY A 235 2.39 7.56 -1.85
CA GLY A 235 3.23 8.67 -1.41
C GLY A 235 4.14 9.26 -2.48
N PHE A 236 4.31 8.60 -3.64
CA PHE A 236 5.27 9.00 -4.65
C PHE A 236 5.06 10.44 -5.15
N PHE A 237 3.82 10.88 -5.39
CA PHE A 237 3.53 12.23 -5.85
C PHE A 237 3.64 13.28 -4.73
N LEU A 238 3.49 12.87 -3.46
CA LEU A 238 3.72 13.73 -2.31
C LEU A 238 5.21 13.91 -2.01
N ASN A 239 6.04 12.91 -2.35
CA ASN A 239 7.47 12.87 -2.01
C ASN A 239 8.38 13.20 -3.20
N ASN A 240 7.87 13.21 -4.44
CA ASN A 240 8.65 13.69 -5.58
C ASN A 240 9.07 15.15 -5.35
N PRO A 241 10.38 15.50 -5.47
CA PRO A 241 10.85 16.84 -5.10
C PRO A 241 10.16 17.97 -5.85
N THR A 242 9.87 17.80 -7.13
CA THR A 242 9.20 18.80 -7.96
C THR A 242 7.74 18.96 -7.54
N LEU A 243 7.01 17.85 -7.43
CA LEU A 243 5.60 17.86 -7.05
C LEU A 243 5.40 18.31 -5.60
N SER A 244 6.28 17.88 -4.69
CA SER A 244 6.22 18.31 -3.29
C SER A 244 6.37 19.83 -3.16
N LYS A 245 7.33 20.42 -3.89
CA LYS A 245 7.51 21.88 -3.93
C LYS A 245 6.36 22.62 -4.61
N ALA A 246 5.68 22.01 -5.58
CA ALA A 246 4.51 22.59 -6.19
C ALA A 246 3.30 22.60 -5.25
N GLN A 247 3.19 21.62 -4.37
CA GLN A 247 2.05 21.43 -3.47
C GLN A 247 2.20 22.12 -2.11
N PHE A 248 3.42 22.12 -1.53
CA PHE A 248 3.64 22.47 -0.13
C PHE A 248 4.77 23.49 0.04
N ASP A 249 4.53 24.49 0.86
CA ASP A 249 5.54 25.43 1.32
C ASP A 249 6.35 24.82 2.45
N THR A 250 5.66 24.19 3.41
CA THR A 250 6.24 23.67 4.63
C THR A 250 5.81 22.22 4.88
N ARG A 251 6.72 21.41 5.44
CA ARG A 251 6.44 20.02 5.81
C ARG A 251 7.20 19.63 7.09
N ASN A 252 6.66 18.67 7.85
CA ASN A 252 7.42 18.05 8.93
C ASN A 252 8.53 17.13 8.39
N ASP A 253 9.53 16.87 9.20
CA ASP A 253 10.78 16.18 8.85
C ASP A 253 10.97 14.82 9.51
N LYS A 254 10.05 14.41 10.41
CA LYS A 254 10.10 13.13 11.11
C LYS A 254 8.72 12.52 11.29
N LEU A 255 8.70 11.18 11.41
CA LEU A 255 7.53 10.40 11.80
C LEU A 255 7.50 10.24 13.32
N HIS A 256 6.31 10.10 13.87
CA HIS A 256 6.05 9.96 15.30
C HIS A 256 5.39 8.61 15.62
N THR A 257 5.47 8.20 16.88
CA THR A 257 4.80 6.99 17.35
C THR A 257 3.29 7.20 17.43
N TYR A 258 2.86 8.40 17.82
CA TYR A 258 1.45 8.76 17.98
C TYR A 258 1.11 10.05 17.25
N ASP A 259 -0.10 10.12 16.71
CA ASP A 259 -0.55 11.29 15.95
C ASP A 259 -0.67 12.56 16.81
N GLU A 260 -0.84 12.43 18.13
CA GLU A 260 -0.85 13.59 19.04
C GLU A 260 0.46 14.40 19.00
N GLU A 261 1.58 13.76 18.62
CA GLU A 261 2.90 14.40 18.52
C GLU A 261 3.01 15.34 17.30
N LEU A 262 2.14 15.17 16.29
CA LEU A 262 2.05 16.08 15.13
C LEU A 262 1.63 17.50 15.54
N LEU A 263 0.97 17.66 16.69
CA LEU A 263 0.62 18.98 17.22
C LEU A 263 1.88 19.80 17.59
N ALA A 264 2.93 19.13 18.07
CA ALA A 264 4.20 19.80 18.35
C ALA A 264 4.89 20.25 17.04
N ASP A 265 4.79 19.43 15.98
CA ASP A 265 5.26 19.87 14.65
C ASP A 265 4.46 21.07 14.15
N TYR A 266 3.15 21.05 14.28
CA TYR A 266 2.31 22.19 13.91
C TYR A 266 2.69 23.48 14.65
N GLU A 267 2.84 23.42 15.98
CA GLU A 267 3.22 24.59 16.79
C GLU A 267 4.59 25.17 16.39
N ARG A 268 5.49 24.32 15.93
CA ARG A 268 6.80 24.74 15.41
C ARG A 268 6.69 25.34 14.02
N LEU A 269 5.93 24.72 13.12
CA LEU A 269 5.86 25.07 11.70
C LEU A 269 4.95 26.26 11.44
N LYS A 270 3.95 26.51 12.28
CA LYS A 270 3.06 27.66 12.13
C LYS A 270 3.77 29.03 12.24
N ALA A 271 5.01 29.06 12.71
CA ALA A 271 5.82 30.26 12.67
C ALA A 271 6.18 30.72 11.24
N GLU A 272 6.02 29.83 10.26
CA GLU A 272 6.23 30.08 8.84
C GLU A 272 4.92 30.46 8.11
N ASP A 273 3.76 30.45 8.82
CA ASP A 273 2.45 30.77 8.26
C ASP A 273 2.38 32.18 7.68
N GLY A 274 1.59 32.32 6.61
CA GLY A 274 1.27 33.60 6.00
C GLY A 274 -0.07 34.18 6.49
N ASP A 275 -0.59 35.15 5.75
CA ASP A 275 -1.90 35.78 6.04
C ASP A 275 -3.07 34.80 5.79
N HIS A 276 -2.87 33.83 4.89
CA HIS A 276 -3.85 32.82 4.51
C HIS A 276 -3.18 31.44 4.52
N ASN A 277 -3.72 30.48 5.26
CA ASN A 277 -3.06 29.21 5.52
C ASN A 277 -3.97 28.02 5.24
N LEU A 278 -3.40 27.00 4.61
CA LEU A 278 -3.97 25.66 4.51
C LEU A 278 -3.04 24.67 5.20
N THR A 279 -3.45 24.17 6.36
CA THR A 279 -2.72 23.12 7.06
C THR A 279 -3.37 21.76 6.83
N ILE A 280 -2.63 20.82 6.27
CA ILE A 280 -3.09 19.45 6.02
C ILE A 280 -2.40 18.51 6.98
N PHE A 281 -3.19 17.84 7.85
CA PHE A 281 -2.71 16.75 8.70
C PHE A 281 -3.04 15.43 8.06
N HIS A 282 -2.05 14.54 7.93
CA HIS A 282 -2.23 13.16 7.51
C HIS A 282 -1.81 12.21 8.63
N LEU A 283 -2.78 11.54 9.22
CA LEU A 283 -2.62 10.73 10.41
C LEU A 283 -2.29 9.27 10.05
N VAL A 284 -1.62 8.55 10.95
CA VAL A 284 -1.63 7.09 10.96
C VAL A 284 -3.00 6.56 11.39
N GLY A 285 -3.70 7.34 12.19
CA GLY A 285 -5.08 7.08 12.57
C GLY A 285 -5.29 5.72 13.21
N GLN A 286 -6.22 4.95 12.63
CA GLN A 286 -6.62 3.62 13.09
C GLN A 286 -6.07 2.50 12.21
N HIS A 287 -4.88 2.68 11.64
CA HIS A 287 -4.22 1.64 10.85
C HIS A 287 -4.00 0.37 11.69
N VAL A 288 -3.96 -0.81 11.05
CA VAL A 288 -3.77 -2.11 11.73
C VAL A 288 -2.69 -2.07 12.82
N ASN A 289 -2.81 -2.94 13.82
CA ASN A 289 -2.14 -2.85 15.10
C ASN A 289 -2.72 -1.75 16.01
N TYR A 290 -4.04 -1.67 16.07
CA TYR A 290 -4.81 -0.63 16.79
C TYR A 290 -4.28 -0.30 18.18
N ARG A 291 -3.82 -1.31 18.96
CA ARG A 291 -3.21 -1.10 20.29
C ARG A 291 -1.94 -0.23 20.27
N GLN A 292 -1.25 -0.16 19.14
CA GLN A 292 -0.03 0.65 19.01
C GLN A 292 -0.33 2.08 18.59
N ARG A 293 -1.56 2.39 18.19
CA ARG A 293 -1.98 3.71 17.71
C ARG A 293 -2.38 4.67 18.83
N THR A 294 -2.64 4.14 20.02
CA THR A 294 -3.08 4.96 21.16
C THR A 294 -2.17 4.73 22.36
N PRO A 295 -1.64 5.80 22.98
CA PRO A 295 -0.87 5.71 24.23
C PRO A 295 -1.66 4.96 25.30
N ARG A 296 -0.98 4.15 26.12
CA ARG A 296 -1.64 3.35 27.16
C ARG A 296 -2.52 4.19 28.09
N LYS A 297 -2.08 5.40 28.44
CA LYS A 297 -2.83 6.36 29.29
C LYS A 297 -4.18 6.79 28.70
N ASN A 298 -4.35 6.70 27.38
CA ASN A 298 -5.55 7.13 26.66
C ASN A 298 -6.48 5.98 26.29
N ARG A 299 -6.10 4.74 26.56
CA ARG A 299 -6.94 3.56 26.29
C ARG A 299 -8.09 3.52 27.27
N ARG A 300 -9.33 3.48 26.76
CA ARG A 300 -10.55 3.53 27.56
C ARG A 300 -11.38 2.25 27.52
N PHE A 301 -11.17 1.43 26.49
CA PHE A 301 -11.95 0.21 26.29
C PHE A 301 -11.07 -1.02 26.54
N THR A 302 -11.68 -2.05 27.14
CA THR A 302 -11.07 -3.35 27.40
C THR A 302 -11.97 -4.45 26.84
N GLY A 303 -11.46 -5.68 26.70
CA GLY A 303 -12.24 -6.82 26.24
C GLY A 303 -13.47 -7.12 27.12
N ASP A 304 -13.41 -6.79 28.41
CA ASP A 304 -14.52 -7.03 29.35
C ASP A 304 -15.78 -6.24 29.00
N GLU A 305 -15.63 -5.02 28.48
CA GLU A 305 -16.77 -4.19 28.08
C GLU A 305 -17.54 -4.76 26.87
N TYR A 306 -16.97 -5.71 26.16
CA TYR A 306 -17.61 -6.41 25.05
C TYR A 306 -18.21 -7.75 25.46
N ARG A 307 -18.03 -8.20 26.71
CA ARG A 307 -18.54 -9.49 27.21
C ARG A 307 -20.07 -9.58 27.14
N GLU A 308 -20.76 -8.51 27.50
CA GLU A 308 -22.23 -8.44 27.44
C GLU A 308 -22.73 -8.21 26.00
N LEU A 309 -22.02 -7.36 25.22
CA LEU A 309 -22.43 -7.01 23.87
C LEU A 309 -22.19 -8.14 22.86
N LYS A 310 -21.18 -8.95 23.09
CA LYS A 310 -20.71 -10.02 22.20
C LYS A 310 -20.33 -11.28 23.00
N PRO A 311 -21.29 -11.93 23.67
CA PRO A 311 -21.02 -13.04 24.58
C PRO A 311 -20.46 -14.29 23.87
N HIS A 312 -20.70 -14.44 22.57
CA HIS A 312 -20.23 -15.53 21.74
C HIS A 312 -18.75 -15.45 21.34
N LEU A 313 -18.13 -14.26 21.52
CA LEU A 313 -16.73 -14.09 21.18
C LEU A 313 -15.80 -14.56 22.30
N SER A 314 -14.65 -15.11 21.91
CA SER A 314 -13.55 -15.43 22.82
C SER A 314 -12.97 -14.19 23.48
N ASP A 315 -12.22 -14.36 24.56
CA ASP A 315 -11.51 -13.25 25.23
C ASP A 315 -10.50 -12.57 24.31
N HIS A 316 -9.89 -13.33 23.42
CA HIS A 316 -8.97 -12.79 22.41
C HIS A 316 -9.71 -11.88 21.42
N GLU A 317 -10.82 -12.34 20.85
CA GLU A 317 -11.63 -11.57 19.90
C GLU A 317 -12.21 -10.31 20.54
N ARG A 318 -12.69 -10.39 21.78
CA ARG A 318 -13.14 -9.21 22.54
C ARG A 318 -12.02 -8.21 22.76
N THR A 319 -10.82 -8.70 23.01
CA THR A 319 -9.64 -7.86 23.17
C THR A 319 -9.22 -7.16 21.86
N VAL A 320 -9.45 -7.80 20.71
CA VAL A 320 -9.22 -7.21 19.39
C VAL A 320 -10.23 -6.08 19.10
N LEU A 321 -11.47 -6.22 19.62
CA LEU A 321 -12.51 -5.19 19.48
C LEU A 321 -12.29 -3.97 20.39
N ALA A 322 -11.53 -4.12 21.47
CA ALA A 322 -11.26 -3.07 22.44
C ALA A 322 -10.10 -2.17 22.06
#